data_3f8c115ecf4e42d02428c52e74224938
#
_entry.id   3f8c115ecf4e42d02428c52e74224938
#
_cell.length_a   1.000
_cell.length_b   1.000
_cell.length_c   1.000
_cell.angle_alpha   90.00
_cell.angle_beta   90.00
_cell.angle_gamma   90.00
#
_symmetry.space_group_name_H-M   'P 1'
#
loop_
_entity.id
_entity.type
_entity.pdbx_description
1 polymer ?
#
loop_
_entity_poly.entity_id
_entity_poly.type
_entity_poly.pdbx_seq_one_letter_code
_entity_poly.pdbx_strand_id
1 'polypeptide(L)'
;LSFVWWDLLIXXXXIVAEAFCEAADRLEAAGEENFEIAVHDLIKEYMTKHQRIIFNGDGYSEAWVKEAKRRGLPVFPTMIDSVESLTGDKAIQLYERFGIYNRAELESRKEILYETYVKTVHIEVKTMIDMASKDILPAVMRYSHDLADTVNLLKAAGADTTVSSGLLREISGLLGKAAAALEDLKWKEKEGEELEKDARKQAFFYRDTIVPAMEALRAPVDQLEMKVDRTYWPMPGYADLLFEV
;
A
#
# COMPACT_ATOMS: atom_id res chain seq x y z
N LEU A 1 -6.54 9.03 -7.82
CA LEU A 1 -7.42 8.15 -7.02
C LEU A 1 -8.77 7.86 -7.69
N SER A 2 -9.43 8.84 -8.37
CA SER A 2 -10.76 8.65 -8.95
C SER A 2 -10.80 7.64 -10.12
N PHE A 3 -9.82 7.64 -11.01
CA PHE A 3 -9.81 6.75 -12.20
C PHE A 3 -9.66 5.27 -11.85
N VAL A 4 -8.84 4.96 -10.86
CA VAL A 4 -8.62 3.56 -10.42
C VAL A 4 -9.89 2.96 -9.83
N TRP A 5 -10.67 3.76 -9.09
CA TRP A 5 -11.96 3.33 -8.53
C TRP A 5 -13.00 3.04 -9.61
N TRP A 6 -13.04 3.84 -10.69
CA TRP A 6 -13.97 3.62 -11.80
C TRP A 6 -13.66 2.30 -12.54
N ASP A 7 -12.41 2.02 -12.81
CA ASP A 7 -12.01 0.77 -13.50
C ASP A 7 -12.32 -0.48 -12.65
N LEU A 8 -12.12 -0.40 -11.35
CA LEU A 8 -12.49 -1.47 -10.39
C LEU A 8 -14.01 -1.67 -10.35
N LEU A 9 -14.77 -0.63 -10.37
CA LEU A 9 -16.24 -0.67 -10.37
C LEU A 9 -16.77 -1.31 -11.66
N ILE A 10 -16.22 -0.97 -12.79
CA ILE A 10 -16.55 -1.60 -14.08
C ILE A 10 -16.26 -3.11 -14.05
N UNK A 11 -15.29 -3.45 -13.61
CA UNK A 11 -14.92 -4.80 -13.45
C UNK A 11 -15.91 -5.58 -12.60
N UNK A 12 -16.33 -5.06 -11.72
CA UNK A 12 -17.28 -5.62 -10.89
C UNK A 12 -18.62 -5.78 -11.55
N UNK A 13 -18.88 -4.98 -12.18
CA UNK A 13 -20.08 -4.95 -12.90
C UNK A 13 -20.13 -5.85 -14.08
N UNK A 14 -19.11 -6.14 -14.64
CA UNK A 14 -18.98 -7.03 -15.69
C UNK A 14 -19.01 -8.47 -15.30
N ILE A 15 -18.37 -8.71 -14.19
CA ILE A 15 -18.35 -10.09 -13.65
C ILE A 15 -19.76 -10.50 -13.20
N VAL A 16 -20.44 -9.62 -12.50
CA VAL A 16 -21.81 -9.86 -12.01
C VAL A 16 -22.77 -10.04 -13.19
N ALA A 17 -22.66 -9.20 -14.21
CA ALA A 17 -23.49 -9.31 -15.43
C ALA A 17 -23.28 -10.69 -16.11
N GLU A 18 -22.04 -11.11 -16.25
CA GLU A 18 -21.72 -12.43 -16.84
C GLU A 18 -22.35 -13.56 -16.04
N ALA A 19 -22.24 -13.50 -14.72
CA ALA A 19 -22.83 -14.54 -13.85
C ALA A 19 -24.36 -14.58 -13.98
N PHE A 20 -24.99 -13.41 -14.07
CA PHE A 20 -26.46 -13.35 -14.28
C PHE A 20 -26.86 -13.83 -15.69
N CYS A 21 -26.10 -13.47 -16.73
CA CYS A 21 -26.36 -13.95 -18.09
C CYS A 21 -26.25 -15.48 -18.14
N GLU A 22 -25.17 -16.05 -17.58
CA GLU A 22 -25.01 -17.52 -17.51
C GLU A 22 -26.21 -18.19 -16.82
N ALA A 23 -26.62 -17.66 -15.68
CA ALA A 23 -27.74 -18.19 -14.92
C ALA A 23 -29.06 -18.09 -15.71
N ALA A 24 -29.31 -16.92 -16.32
CA ALA A 24 -30.52 -16.67 -17.12
C ALA A 24 -30.61 -17.63 -18.32
N ASP A 25 -29.52 -17.72 -19.09
CA ASP A 25 -29.47 -18.62 -20.27
C ASP A 25 -29.80 -20.07 -19.89
N ARG A 26 -29.28 -20.53 -18.75
CA ARG A 26 -29.51 -21.90 -18.27
C ARG A 26 -30.97 -22.14 -17.82
N LEU A 27 -31.54 -21.15 -17.13
CA LEU A 27 -32.93 -21.24 -16.64
C LEU A 27 -33.94 -21.14 -17.81
N GLU A 28 -33.69 -20.26 -18.78
CA GLU A 28 -34.50 -20.13 -19.99
C GLU A 28 -34.48 -21.43 -20.81
N ALA A 29 -33.30 -22.06 -20.93
CA ALA A 29 -33.13 -23.32 -21.65
C ALA A 29 -33.93 -24.50 -21.01
N ALA A 30 -34.20 -24.45 -19.71
CA ALA A 30 -34.94 -25.47 -18.97
C ALA A 30 -36.45 -25.43 -19.26
N GLY A 31 -36.99 -24.29 -19.67
CA GLY A 31 -38.42 -24.10 -19.94
C GLY A 31 -39.26 -23.99 -18.67
N GLU A 32 -40.51 -23.51 -18.83
CA GLU A 32 -41.39 -23.21 -17.71
C GLU A 32 -41.73 -24.44 -16.86
N GLU A 33 -41.92 -25.59 -17.50
CA GLU A 33 -42.33 -26.84 -16.80
C GLU A 33 -41.28 -27.34 -15.81
N ASN A 34 -40.00 -27.06 -16.07
CA ASN A 34 -38.88 -27.55 -15.26
C ASN A 34 -38.17 -26.44 -14.48
N PHE A 35 -38.71 -25.22 -14.46
CA PHE A 35 -38.04 -24.04 -13.94
C PHE A 35 -37.61 -24.21 -12.49
N GLU A 36 -38.48 -24.66 -11.59
CA GLU A 36 -38.16 -24.83 -10.16
C GLU A 36 -37.03 -25.85 -9.94
N ILE A 37 -37.08 -26.95 -10.71
CA ILE A 37 -36.04 -27.99 -10.64
C ILE A 37 -34.69 -27.42 -11.12
N ALA A 38 -34.74 -26.66 -12.22
CA ALA A 38 -33.54 -26.04 -12.78
C ALA A 38 -32.92 -25.03 -11.81
N VAL A 39 -33.75 -24.22 -11.12
CA VAL A 39 -33.29 -23.29 -10.09
C VAL A 39 -32.58 -24.05 -8.96
N HIS A 40 -33.21 -25.08 -8.43
CA HIS A 40 -32.65 -25.93 -7.37
C HIS A 40 -31.29 -26.51 -7.79
N ASP A 41 -31.24 -27.09 -8.99
CA ASP A 41 -30.00 -27.73 -9.47
C ASP A 41 -28.89 -26.73 -9.76
N LEU A 42 -29.23 -25.54 -10.28
CA LEU A 42 -28.29 -24.47 -10.49
C LEU A 42 -27.67 -24.00 -9.16
N ILE A 43 -28.49 -23.77 -8.14
CA ILE A 43 -28.03 -23.37 -6.78
C ILE A 43 -27.11 -24.47 -6.23
N LYS A 44 -27.53 -25.73 -6.30
CA LYS A 44 -26.76 -26.88 -5.81
C LYS A 44 -25.38 -26.95 -6.50
N GLU A 45 -25.37 -26.80 -7.82
CA GLU A 45 -24.14 -26.82 -8.60
C GLU A 45 -23.20 -25.66 -8.16
N TYR A 46 -23.73 -24.42 -8.12
CA TYR A 46 -22.93 -23.25 -7.76
C TYR A 46 -22.38 -23.37 -6.35
N MET A 47 -23.19 -23.78 -5.38
CA MET A 47 -22.74 -23.96 -4.00
C MET A 47 -21.64 -25.02 -3.90
N THR A 48 -21.76 -26.11 -4.64
CA THR A 48 -20.77 -27.19 -4.65
C THR A 48 -19.47 -26.76 -5.34
N LYS A 49 -19.59 -26.19 -6.53
CA LYS A 49 -18.46 -25.80 -7.39
C LYS A 49 -17.64 -24.66 -6.76
N HIS A 50 -18.32 -23.74 -6.08
CA HIS A 50 -17.69 -22.53 -5.54
C HIS A 50 -17.52 -22.55 -4.02
N GLN A 51 -17.66 -23.71 -3.37
CA GLN A 51 -17.51 -23.87 -1.91
C GLN A 51 -16.21 -23.27 -1.37
N ARG A 52 -15.14 -23.31 -2.15
CA ARG A 52 -13.81 -22.81 -1.72
C ARG A 52 -13.77 -21.29 -1.46
N ILE A 53 -14.74 -20.50 -2.00
CA ILE A 53 -14.79 -19.06 -1.74
C ILE A 53 -15.67 -18.71 -0.53
N ILE A 54 -16.48 -19.66 -0.03
CA ILE A 54 -17.41 -19.42 1.09
C ILE A 54 -16.62 -19.41 2.39
N PHE A 55 -16.61 -18.27 3.08
CA PHE A 55 -15.89 -18.08 4.34
C PHE A 55 -16.76 -17.28 5.32
N ASN A 56 -17.05 -17.87 6.46
CA ASN A 56 -17.88 -17.28 7.52
C ASN A 56 -16.96 -16.75 8.64
N GLY A 57 -16.25 -15.66 8.36
CA GLY A 57 -15.32 -15.07 9.30
C GLY A 57 -14.90 -13.66 8.84
N ASP A 58 -13.93 -13.10 9.54
CA ASP A 58 -13.38 -11.78 9.17
C ASP A 58 -12.51 -11.89 7.91
N GLY A 59 -13.02 -11.37 6.80
CA GLY A 59 -12.34 -11.37 5.49
C GLY A 59 -11.10 -10.46 5.42
N TYR A 60 -10.89 -9.60 6.41
CA TYR A 60 -9.72 -8.71 6.47
C TYR A 60 -8.58 -9.30 7.32
N SER A 61 -8.80 -10.43 7.96
CA SER A 61 -7.84 -11.03 8.88
C SER A 61 -6.71 -11.78 8.16
N GLU A 62 -5.54 -11.86 8.80
CA GLU A 62 -4.44 -12.71 8.32
C GLU A 62 -4.85 -14.19 8.25
N ALA A 63 -5.77 -14.60 9.11
CA ALA A 63 -6.32 -15.96 9.11
C ALA A 63 -7.01 -16.25 7.78
N TRP A 64 -7.79 -15.29 7.25
CA TRP A 64 -8.40 -15.44 5.92
C TRP A 64 -7.35 -15.50 4.81
N VAL A 65 -6.32 -14.65 4.85
CA VAL A 65 -5.25 -14.64 3.84
C VAL A 65 -4.58 -16.03 3.77
N LYS A 66 -4.28 -16.62 4.92
CA LYS A 66 -3.66 -17.96 5.02
C LYS A 66 -4.61 -19.04 4.48
N GLU A 67 -5.89 -18.96 4.85
CA GLU A 67 -6.92 -19.91 4.40
C GLU A 67 -7.17 -19.79 2.89
N ALA A 68 -7.23 -18.57 2.36
CA ALA A 68 -7.40 -18.33 0.92
C ALA A 68 -6.27 -18.99 0.12
N LYS A 69 -5.03 -18.81 0.56
CA LYS A 69 -3.86 -19.46 -0.05
C LYS A 69 -3.98 -20.99 0.02
N ARG A 70 -4.39 -21.53 1.18
CA ARG A 70 -4.59 -22.99 1.35
C ARG A 70 -5.65 -23.54 0.38
N ARG A 71 -6.69 -22.73 0.09
CA ARG A 71 -7.79 -23.10 -0.84
C ARG A 71 -7.41 -22.88 -2.31
N GLY A 72 -6.22 -22.41 -2.62
CA GLY A 72 -5.77 -22.12 -3.99
C GLY A 72 -6.44 -20.89 -4.58
N LEU A 73 -6.88 -19.95 -3.74
CA LEU A 73 -7.41 -18.67 -4.20
C LEU A 73 -6.25 -17.69 -4.42
N PRO A 74 -6.29 -16.89 -5.49
CA PRO A 74 -5.26 -15.87 -5.70
C PRO A 74 -5.33 -14.81 -4.61
N VAL A 75 -4.16 -14.38 -4.14
CA VAL A 75 -4.04 -13.33 -3.13
C VAL A 75 -3.14 -12.24 -3.71
N PHE A 76 -3.68 -11.06 -3.89
CA PHE A 76 -2.97 -9.91 -4.43
C PHE A 76 -2.85 -8.84 -3.33
N PRO A 77 -1.73 -8.81 -2.60
CA PRO A 77 -1.58 -7.86 -1.49
C PRO A 77 -1.45 -6.41 -1.93
N THR A 78 -1.03 -6.18 -3.18
CA THR A 78 -0.88 -4.82 -3.72
C THR A 78 -1.60 -4.70 -5.07
N MET A 79 -1.88 -3.46 -5.46
CA MET A 79 -2.43 -3.15 -6.79
C MET A 79 -1.53 -3.70 -7.89
N ILE A 80 -0.21 -3.56 -7.74
CA ILE A 80 0.78 -4.02 -8.74
C ILE A 80 0.66 -5.54 -8.99
N ASP A 81 0.38 -6.33 -7.94
CA ASP A 81 0.19 -7.78 -8.09
C ASP A 81 -1.04 -8.11 -8.94
N SER A 82 -2.09 -7.30 -8.84
CA SER A 82 -3.36 -7.56 -9.53
C SER A 82 -3.39 -7.07 -10.98
N VAL A 83 -2.57 -6.08 -11.33
CA VAL A 83 -2.60 -5.41 -12.66
C VAL A 83 -2.40 -6.42 -13.80
N GLU A 84 -1.56 -7.44 -13.62
CA GLU A 84 -1.31 -8.47 -14.63
C GLU A 84 -2.61 -9.23 -15.02
N SER A 85 -3.54 -9.38 -14.07
CA SER A 85 -4.79 -10.11 -14.33
C SER A 85 -5.70 -9.38 -15.34
N LEU A 86 -5.51 -8.07 -15.51
CA LEU A 86 -6.30 -7.24 -16.42
C LEU A 86 -6.20 -7.71 -17.89
N THR A 87 -5.04 -8.24 -18.26
CA THR A 87 -4.79 -8.72 -19.62
C THR A 87 -4.75 -10.25 -19.72
N GLY A 88 -5.29 -10.94 -18.71
CA GLY A 88 -5.51 -12.38 -18.77
C GLY A 88 -6.62 -12.73 -19.76
N ASP A 89 -6.56 -13.87 -20.43
CA ASP A 89 -7.51 -14.25 -21.47
C ASP A 89 -8.97 -14.17 -20.99
N LYS A 90 -9.25 -14.59 -19.76
CA LYS A 90 -10.61 -14.53 -19.19
C LYS A 90 -11.11 -13.09 -19.06
N ALA A 91 -10.23 -12.19 -18.63
CA ALA A 91 -10.59 -10.78 -18.48
C ALA A 91 -10.86 -10.15 -19.86
N ILE A 92 -9.97 -10.41 -20.83
CA ILE A 92 -10.13 -9.90 -22.19
C ILE A 92 -11.47 -10.38 -22.78
N GLN A 93 -11.73 -11.69 -22.72
CA GLN A 93 -13.01 -12.27 -23.22
C GLN A 93 -14.23 -11.62 -22.58
N LEU A 94 -14.18 -11.39 -21.27
CA LEU A 94 -15.26 -10.75 -20.53
C LEU A 94 -15.50 -9.31 -21.03
N TYR A 95 -14.44 -8.51 -21.11
CA TYR A 95 -14.57 -7.12 -21.54
C TYR A 95 -15.01 -7.00 -23.01
N GLU A 96 -14.49 -7.85 -23.89
CA GLU A 96 -14.87 -7.89 -25.30
C GLU A 96 -16.31 -8.35 -25.48
N ARG A 97 -16.77 -9.37 -24.73
CA ARG A 97 -18.17 -9.85 -24.77
C ARG A 97 -19.18 -8.73 -24.50
N PHE A 98 -18.88 -7.88 -23.53
CA PHE A 98 -19.77 -6.77 -23.17
C PHE A 98 -19.44 -5.46 -23.94
N GLY A 99 -18.50 -5.48 -24.87
CA GLY A 99 -18.14 -4.31 -25.70
C GLY A 99 -17.57 -3.16 -24.89
N ILE A 100 -16.91 -3.45 -23.75
CA ILE A 100 -16.37 -2.42 -22.86
C ILE A 100 -14.95 -2.03 -23.29
N TYR A 101 -14.06 -2.99 -23.40
CA TYR A 101 -12.66 -2.80 -23.82
C TYR A 101 -12.20 -3.96 -24.70
N ASN A 102 -11.39 -3.66 -25.70
CA ASN A 102 -10.67 -4.67 -26.47
C ASN A 102 -9.28 -4.91 -25.86
N ARG A 103 -8.57 -5.92 -26.36
CA ARG A 103 -7.22 -6.28 -25.88
C ARG A 103 -6.26 -5.08 -25.87
N ALA A 104 -6.23 -4.29 -26.95
CA ALA A 104 -5.29 -3.17 -27.04
C ALA A 104 -5.57 -2.08 -25.99
N GLU A 105 -6.85 -1.83 -25.70
CA GLU A 105 -7.26 -0.88 -24.68
C GLU A 105 -6.88 -1.38 -23.27
N LEU A 106 -7.03 -2.68 -23.00
CA LEU A 106 -6.65 -3.27 -21.70
C LEU A 106 -5.13 -3.23 -21.51
N GLU A 107 -4.35 -3.50 -22.55
CA GLU A 107 -2.88 -3.39 -22.49
C GLU A 107 -2.44 -1.95 -22.20
N SER A 108 -3.06 -0.98 -22.90
CA SER A 108 -2.79 0.44 -22.63
C SER A 108 -3.12 0.83 -21.20
N ARG A 109 -4.27 0.39 -20.67
CA ARG A 109 -4.68 0.65 -19.27
C ARG A 109 -3.69 0.03 -18.29
N LYS A 110 -3.23 -1.17 -18.56
CA LYS A 110 -2.22 -1.84 -17.73
C LYS A 110 -0.95 -1.00 -17.61
N GLU A 111 -0.45 -0.50 -18.73
CA GLU A 111 0.74 0.37 -18.74
C GLU A 111 0.50 1.66 -17.93
N ILE A 112 -0.67 2.29 -18.13
CA ILE A 112 -1.06 3.51 -17.40
C ILE A 112 -1.10 3.24 -15.89
N LEU A 113 -1.59 2.07 -15.46
CA LEU A 113 -1.64 1.72 -14.03
C LEU A 113 -0.24 1.58 -13.43
N TYR A 114 0.69 0.95 -14.15
CA TYR A 114 2.08 0.87 -13.69
C TYR A 114 2.70 2.27 -13.59
N GLU A 115 2.55 3.10 -14.63
CA GLU A 115 3.07 4.48 -14.61
C GLU A 115 2.47 5.31 -13.48
N THR A 116 1.16 5.19 -13.27
CA THR A 116 0.46 5.94 -12.21
C THR A 116 0.99 5.55 -10.84
N TYR A 117 1.18 4.26 -10.60
CA TYR A 117 1.76 3.76 -9.34
C TYR A 117 3.15 4.34 -9.12
N VAL A 118 4.02 4.22 -10.13
CA VAL A 118 5.39 4.75 -10.05
C VAL A 118 5.37 6.25 -9.76
N LYS A 119 4.60 7.02 -10.51
CA LYS A 119 4.50 8.49 -10.34
C LYS A 119 4.02 8.87 -8.93
N THR A 120 3.05 8.14 -8.40
CA THR A 120 2.53 8.38 -7.05
C THR A 120 3.61 8.12 -6.00
N VAL A 121 4.22 6.93 -6.01
CA VAL A 121 5.24 6.56 -5.03
C VAL A 121 6.49 7.44 -5.20
N HIS A 122 6.82 7.84 -6.44
CA HIS A 122 7.94 8.76 -6.72
C HIS A 122 7.74 10.12 -6.02
N ILE A 123 6.52 10.67 -6.08
CA ILE A 123 6.18 11.92 -5.38
C ILE A 123 6.31 11.72 -3.86
N GLU A 124 5.78 10.61 -3.35
CA GLU A 124 5.84 10.29 -1.92
C GLU A 124 7.28 10.16 -1.42
N VAL A 125 8.13 9.44 -2.16
CA VAL A 125 9.54 9.26 -1.76
C VAL A 125 10.32 10.57 -1.82
N LYS A 126 10.11 11.39 -2.85
CA LYS A 126 10.75 12.71 -2.95
C LYS A 126 10.34 13.61 -1.77
N THR A 127 9.06 13.61 -1.43
CA THR A 127 8.54 14.36 -0.28
C THR A 127 9.17 13.86 1.02
N MET A 128 9.21 12.56 1.23
CA MET A 128 9.81 11.95 2.42
C MET A 128 11.30 12.30 2.56
N ILE A 129 12.06 12.23 1.46
CA ILE A 129 13.48 12.62 1.42
C ILE A 129 13.62 14.11 1.80
N ASP A 130 12.78 14.97 1.23
CA ASP A 130 12.84 16.42 1.48
C ASP A 130 12.54 16.73 2.95
N MET A 131 11.44 16.21 3.49
CA MET A 131 11.03 16.37 4.88
C MET A 131 12.11 15.85 5.84
N ALA A 132 12.63 14.65 5.60
CA ALA A 132 13.68 14.08 6.46
C ALA A 132 14.96 14.92 6.43
N SER A 133 15.38 15.34 5.23
CA SER A 133 16.66 16.06 5.02
C SER A 133 16.62 17.49 5.57
N LYS A 134 15.50 18.19 5.36
CA LYS A 134 15.44 19.65 5.61
C LYS A 134 14.77 20.01 6.93
N ASP A 135 13.85 19.17 7.39
CA ASP A 135 13.05 19.50 8.56
C ASP A 135 13.37 18.59 9.75
N ILE A 136 13.18 17.27 9.60
CA ILE A 136 13.21 16.33 10.72
C ILE A 136 14.64 16.16 11.30
N LEU A 137 15.62 15.74 10.47
CA LEU A 137 16.97 15.49 10.98
C LEU A 137 17.61 16.76 11.55
N PRO A 138 17.49 17.94 10.90
CA PRO A 138 18.00 19.18 11.50
C PRO A 138 17.33 19.54 12.83
N ALA A 139 16.02 19.33 12.97
CA ALA A 139 15.29 19.58 14.22
C ALA A 139 15.81 18.68 15.36
N VAL A 140 15.98 17.38 15.06
CA VAL A 140 16.53 16.40 16.01
C VAL A 140 17.97 16.77 16.41
N MET A 141 18.78 17.25 15.46
CA MET A 141 20.15 17.71 15.74
C MET A 141 20.15 18.91 16.71
N ARG A 142 19.25 19.88 16.51
CA ARG A 142 19.11 21.03 17.42
C ARG A 142 18.73 20.59 18.83
N TYR A 143 17.74 19.69 18.94
CA TYR A 143 17.32 19.12 20.22
C TYR A 143 18.46 18.34 20.90
N SER A 144 19.22 17.56 20.12
CA SER A 144 20.37 16.81 20.64
C SER A 144 21.47 17.74 21.19
N HIS A 145 21.69 18.89 20.53
CA HIS A 145 22.60 19.92 20.98
C HIS A 145 22.19 20.44 22.38
N ASP A 146 20.93 20.86 22.54
CA ASP A 146 20.43 21.40 23.80
C ASP A 146 20.43 20.34 24.93
N LEU A 147 20.16 19.08 24.59
CA LEU A 147 20.30 17.97 25.55
C LEU A 147 21.77 17.78 25.98
N ALA A 148 22.72 17.88 25.03
CA ALA A 148 24.14 17.74 25.34
C ALA A 148 24.63 18.87 26.26
N ASP A 149 24.19 20.10 26.01
CA ASP A 149 24.46 21.23 26.89
C ASP A 149 23.87 21.03 28.28
N THR A 150 22.61 20.54 28.36
CA THR A 150 21.95 20.21 29.63
C THR A 150 22.78 19.19 30.42
N VAL A 151 23.24 18.13 29.77
CA VAL A 151 24.06 17.07 30.39
C VAL A 151 25.37 17.70 30.95
N ASN A 152 26.03 18.54 30.16
CA ASN A 152 27.29 19.16 30.57
C ASN A 152 27.09 20.12 31.74
N LEU A 153 26.04 20.94 31.74
CA LEU A 153 25.71 21.87 32.83
C LEU A 153 25.36 21.14 34.13
N LEU A 154 24.57 20.09 34.04
CA LEU A 154 24.23 19.25 35.21
C LEU A 154 25.47 18.59 35.80
N LYS A 155 26.37 18.06 34.97
CA LYS A 155 27.65 17.49 35.42
C LYS A 155 28.48 18.54 36.15
N ALA A 156 28.59 19.73 35.58
CA ALA A 156 29.37 20.84 36.17
C ALA A 156 28.79 21.28 37.53
N ALA A 157 27.46 21.19 37.67
CA ALA A 157 26.74 21.51 38.91
C ALA A 157 26.76 20.36 39.94
N GLY A 158 27.31 19.19 39.59
CA GLY A 158 27.32 18.01 40.47
C GLY A 158 25.98 17.32 40.58
N ALA A 159 25.07 17.57 39.63
CA ALA A 159 23.71 16.99 39.61
C ALA A 159 23.67 15.66 38.85
N ASP A 160 22.63 14.87 39.09
CA ASP A 160 22.42 13.60 38.38
C ASP A 160 22.07 13.84 36.90
N THR A 161 22.76 13.15 36.02
CA THR A 161 22.58 13.24 34.56
C THR A 161 22.00 11.96 33.96
N THR A 162 21.59 10.98 34.76
CA THR A 162 21.15 9.66 34.31
C THR A 162 20.04 9.76 33.25
N VAL A 163 19.02 10.57 33.52
CA VAL A 163 17.86 10.72 32.63
C VAL A 163 18.28 11.43 31.33
N SER A 164 18.92 12.60 31.45
CA SER A 164 19.27 13.43 30.29
C SER A 164 20.32 12.74 29.38
N SER A 165 21.33 12.09 29.95
CA SER A 165 22.32 11.36 29.16
C SER A 165 21.76 10.08 28.54
N GLY A 166 20.79 9.43 29.19
CA GLY A 166 20.05 8.30 28.64
C GLY A 166 19.27 8.71 27.40
N LEU A 167 18.48 9.79 27.53
CA LEU A 167 17.68 10.32 26.43
C LEU A 167 18.56 10.76 25.24
N LEU A 168 19.65 11.49 25.53
CA LEU A 168 20.60 11.92 24.48
C LEU A 168 21.17 10.71 23.72
N ARG A 169 21.54 9.65 24.43
CA ARG A 169 22.07 8.43 23.78
C ARG A 169 21.02 7.76 22.88
N GLU A 170 19.78 7.67 23.34
CA GLU A 170 18.68 7.07 22.55
C GLU A 170 18.43 7.89 21.28
N ILE A 171 18.30 9.21 21.42
CA ILE A 171 18.03 10.12 20.28
C ILE A 171 19.19 10.08 19.29
N SER A 172 20.44 10.12 19.74
CA SER A 172 21.62 10.03 18.87
C SER A 172 21.65 8.70 18.10
N GLY A 173 21.28 7.61 18.76
CA GLY A 173 21.19 6.29 18.11
C GLY A 173 20.13 6.24 17.01
N LEU A 174 18.95 6.78 17.31
CA LEU A 174 17.85 6.86 16.34
C LEU A 174 18.17 7.80 15.17
N LEU A 175 18.77 8.95 15.48
CA LEU A 175 19.21 9.91 14.47
C LEU A 175 20.22 9.26 13.49
N GLY A 176 21.16 8.48 14.01
CA GLY A 176 22.11 7.73 13.17
C GLY A 176 21.41 6.72 12.25
N LYS A 177 20.42 6.00 12.78
CA LYS A 177 19.63 5.04 11.99
C LYS A 177 18.83 5.76 10.90
N ALA A 178 18.16 6.86 11.25
CA ALA A 178 17.37 7.65 10.31
C ALA A 178 18.24 8.22 9.18
N ALA A 179 19.42 8.75 9.53
CA ALA A 179 20.36 9.31 8.55
C ALA A 179 20.86 8.23 7.58
N ALA A 180 21.19 7.03 8.09
CA ALA A 180 21.64 5.92 7.25
C ALA A 180 20.52 5.45 6.31
N ALA A 181 19.29 5.32 6.83
CA ALA A 181 18.12 4.93 6.03
C ALA A 181 17.79 5.99 4.97
N LEU A 182 17.95 7.28 5.28
CA LEU A 182 17.73 8.37 4.32
C LEU A 182 18.71 8.26 3.14
N GLU A 183 19.99 8.01 3.41
CA GLU A 183 20.99 7.87 2.35
C GLU A 183 20.73 6.62 1.48
N ASP A 184 20.33 5.51 2.11
CA ASP A 184 19.91 4.29 1.39
C ASP A 184 18.71 4.57 0.49
N LEU A 185 17.70 5.29 0.99
CA LEU A 185 16.49 5.65 0.23
C LEU A 185 16.85 6.55 -0.97
N LYS A 186 17.70 7.54 -0.79
CA LYS A 186 18.19 8.42 -1.88
C LYS A 186 18.87 7.63 -2.99
N TRP A 187 19.71 6.67 -2.58
CA TRP A 187 20.45 5.84 -3.53
C TRP A 187 19.48 4.95 -4.35
N LYS A 188 18.56 4.29 -3.67
CA LYS A 188 17.55 3.43 -4.30
C LYS A 188 16.61 4.21 -5.20
N GLU A 189 16.22 5.43 -4.78
CA GLU A 189 15.34 6.30 -5.57
C GLU A 189 16.00 6.65 -6.91
N LYS A 190 17.29 6.99 -6.88
CA LYS A 190 18.07 7.26 -8.10
C LYS A 190 18.13 6.02 -9.01
N GLU A 191 18.34 4.83 -8.43
CA GLU A 191 18.32 3.56 -9.18
C GLU A 191 16.96 3.31 -9.82
N GLY A 192 15.87 3.63 -9.10
CA GLY A 192 14.50 3.50 -9.61
C GLY A 192 14.22 4.43 -10.80
N GLU A 193 14.78 5.64 -10.80
CA GLU A 193 14.66 6.57 -11.94
C GLU A 193 15.30 6.00 -13.22
N GLU A 194 16.39 5.25 -13.08
CA GLU A 194 17.09 4.66 -14.25
C GLU A 194 16.26 3.58 -14.98
N LEU A 195 15.18 3.09 -14.34
CA LEU A 195 14.28 2.07 -14.92
C LEU A 195 13.12 2.66 -15.73
N GLU A 196 13.07 3.98 -15.94
CA GLU A 196 11.90 4.69 -16.50
C GLU A 196 11.46 4.18 -17.90
N LYS A 197 12.31 3.45 -18.61
CA LYS A 197 12.01 2.90 -19.94
C LYS A 197 11.10 1.65 -19.91
N ASP A 198 10.87 1.06 -18.73
CA ASP A 198 10.07 -0.16 -18.56
C ASP A 198 9.16 0.05 -17.34
N ALA A 199 7.97 0.56 -17.60
CA ALA A 199 6.99 0.90 -16.55
C ALA A 199 6.71 -0.30 -15.61
N ARG A 200 6.64 -1.51 -16.16
CA ARG A 200 6.39 -2.71 -15.38
C ARG A 200 7.56 -2.99 -14.41
N LYS A 201 8.78 -3.04 -14.93
CA LYS A 201 9.97 -3.28 -14.09
C LYS A 201 10.12 -2.20 -13.02
N GLN A 202 9.90 -0.95 -13.42
CA GLN A 202 9.96 0.19 -12.50
C GLN A 202 8.92 0.04 -11.38
N ALA A 203 7.66 -0.29 -11.71
CA ALA A 203 6.60 -0.47 -10.72
C ALA A 203 6.94 -1.57 -9.71
N PHE A 204 7.45 -2.72 -10.18
CA PHE A 204 7.89 -3.79 -9.29
C PHE A 204 9.08 -3.37 -8.42
N PHE A 205 10.05 -2.64 -8.97
CA PHE A 205 11.18 -2.10 -8.22
C PHE A 205 10.70 -1.15 -7.11
N TYR A 206 9.77 -0.25 -7.45
CA TYR A 206 9.20 0.67 -6.46
C TYR A 206 8.50 -0.07 -5.34
N ARG A 207 7.68 -1.09 -5.68
CA ARG A 207 6.99 -1.91 -4.68
C ARG A 207 7.96 -2.69 -3.79
N ASP A 208 8.97 -3.34 -4.39
CA ASP A 208 9.83 -4.32 -3.69
C ASP A 208 11.07 -3.70 -3.03
N THR A 209 11.48 -2.51 -3.48
CA THR A 209 12.73 -1.87 -3.04
C THR A 209 12.49 -0.50 -2.40
N ILE A 210 11.73 0.38 -3.11
CA ILE A 210 11.52 1.76 -2.65
C ILE A 210 10.58 1.77 -1.42
N VAL A 211 9.41 1.14 -1.50
CA VAL A 211 8.43 1.15 -0.39
C VAL A 211 9.04 0.56 0.90
N PRO A 212 9.74 -0.58 0.87
CA PRO A 212 10.44 -1.05 2.08
C PRO A 212 11.53 -0.10 2.60
N ALA A 213 12.23 0.62 1.71
CA ALA A 213 13.23 1.61 2.15
C ALA A 213 12.56 2.84 2.79
N MET A 214 11.38 3.25 2.29
CA MET A 214 10.57 4.30 2.92
C MET A 214 10.16 3.89 4.35
N GLU A 215 9.72 2.65 4.53
CA GLU A 215 9.36 2.11 5.85
C GLU A 215 10.58 2.04 6.79
N ALA A 216 11.75 1.70 6.25
CA ALA A 216 13.01 1.66 7.02
C ALA A 216 13.43 3.05 7.52
N LEU A 217 13.16 4.10 6.74
CA LEU A 217 13.38 5.50 7.17
C LEU A 217 12.32 5.92 8.19
N ARG A 218 11.07 5.59 7.94
CA ARG A 218 9.95 5.95 8.80
C ARG A 218 10.09 5.39 10.23
N ALA A 219 10.53 4.14 10.36
CA ALA A 219 10.57 3.45 11.67
C ALA A 219 11.40 4.18 12.73
N PRO A 220 12.64 4.64 12.49
CA PRO A 220 13.37 5.43 13.47
C PRO A 220 12.81 6.86 13.62
N VAL A 221 12.21 7.44 12.57
CA VAL A 221 11.61 8.80 12.64
C VAL A 221 10.37 8.79 13.56
N ASP A 222 9.50 7.79 13.45
CA ASP A 222 8.33 7.64 14.33
C ASP A 222 8.76 7.51 15.80
N GLN A 223 9.90 6.84 16.07
CA GLN A 223 10.45 6.73 17.42
C GLN A 223 11.03 8.07 17.91
N LEU A 224 11.66 8.84 17.02
CA LEU A 224 12.17 10.19 17.34
C LEU A 224 11.00 11.14 17.68
N GLU A 225 9.91 11.09 16.93
CA GLU A 225 8.72 11.89 17.20
C GLU A 225 8.23 11.73 18.65
N MET A 226 8.26 10.50 19.16
CA MET A 226 7.80 10.20 20.51
C MET A 226 8.75 10.71 21.61
N LYS A 227 9.97 11.13 21.27
CA LYS A 227 11.04 11.48 22.24
C LYS A 227 11.53 12.93 22.15
N VAL A 228 11.43 13.52 20.96
CA VAL A 228 11.84 14.91 20.74
C VAL A 228 10.79 15.85 21.31
N ASP A 229 11.23 16.91 21.97
CA ASP A 229 10.35 17.93 22.51
C ASP A 229 9.53 18.57 21.39
N ARG A 230 8.23 18.76 21.67
CA ARG A 230 7.25 19.30 20.71
C ARG A 230 7.68 20.64 20.10
N THR A 231 8.39 21.47 20.86
CA THR A 231 8.84 22.79 20.36
C THR A 231 9.91 22.68 19.27
N TYR A 232 10.61 21.54 19.19
CA TYR A 232 11.60 21.24 18.14
C TYR A 232 11.00 20.45 16.98
N TRP A 233 9.94 19.66 17.25
CA TRP A 233 9.38 18.77 16.24
C TRP A 233 8.71 19.57 15.11
N PRO A 234 9.10 19.37 13.84
CA PRO A 234 8.66 20.27 12.76
C PRO A 234 7.30 19.92 12.16
N MET A 235 6.68 18.82 12.60
CA MET A 235 5.38 18.39 12.05
C MET A 235 4.26 18.76 13.02
N PRO A 236 3.06 19.14 12.50
CA PRO A 236 1.92 19.42 13.37
C PRO A 236 1.39 18.16 14.04
N GLY A 237 1.07 18.27 15.31
CA GLY A 237 0.37 17.20 16.04
C GLY A 237 -1.14 17.24 15.82
N TYR A 238 -1.86 16.26 16.33
CA TYR A 238 -3.32 16.22 16.22
C TYR A 238 -3.99 17.46 16.81
N ALA A 239 -3.46 17.97 17.93
CA ALA A 239 -4.00 19.18 18.55
C ALA A 239 -3.89 20.38 17.61
N ASP A 240 -2.76 20.50 16.91
CA ASP A 240 -2.53 21.59 15.96
C ASP A 240 -3.51 21.51 14.78
N LEU A 241 -3.71 20.29 14.25
CA LEU A 241 -4.59 20.07 13.09
C LEU A 241 -6.07 20.20 13.40
N LEU A 242 -6.48 19.84 14.63
CA LEU A 242 -7.89 19.82 15.03
C LEU A 242 -8.38 21.15 15.61
N PHE A 243 -7.50 21.93 16.20
CA PHE A 243 -7.87 23.11 17.01
C PHE A 243 -7.29 24.45 16.50
N GLU A 244 -6.50 24.43 15.43
CA GLU A 244 -6.12 25.69 14.76
C GLU A 244 -7.29 26.17 13.89
N VAL A 245 -7.77 27.36 14.19
CA VAL A 245 -8.86 28.04 13.49
C VAL A 245 -8.30 29.24 12.73
#